data_10a894f7c52c17d81361ceeee861f8b2
#
_entry.id   10a894f7c52c17d81361ceeee861f8b2
#
_cell.length_a   1.000
_cell.length_b   1.000
_cell.length_c   1.000
_cell.angle_alpha   90.00
_cell.angle_beta   90.00
_cell.angle_gamma   90.00
#
_symmetry.space_group_name_H-M   'P 1'
#
loop_
_entity.id
_entity.type
_entity.pdbx_description
1 polymer ?
#
loop_
_entity_poly.entity_id
_entity_poly.type
_entity_poly.pdbx_seq_one_letter_code
_entity_poly.pdbx_strand_id
1 'polypeptide(L)'
;MEFSIGKTEVFGVDYAIKASGNPMRTTFNREEIDEKDLRRAGVLGSCRGGEGHDNYLKGCVVEFDIIAPLYWWKQAQRYHWFDYVSSQSTMHCLLKFDIPSQCVKETNKEVLSIISKIKDEYNAISEDDKEAKYNKWRELVASVPCGFCLGATMVTNYQELKTMYHQRKFHKLVEWHEFCKWCDTLPHFLELTGVDKVTVKEVK
;
A
#
# COMPACT_ATOMS: atom_id res chain seq x y z
N MET A 1 -11.34 -11.68 -5.78
CA MET A 1 -10.17 -11.19 -4.99
C MET A 1 -10.62 -10.04 -4.11
N GLU A 2 -10.02 -9.86 -2.94
CA GLU A 2 -10.31 -8.74 -2.04
C GLU A 2 -9.02 -8.02 -1.68
N PHE A 3 -9.13 -6.75 -1.30
CA PHE A 3 -8.02 -5.99 -0.74
C PHE A 3 -7.51 -6.67 0.54
N SER A 4 -6.20 -6.85 0.64
CA SER A 4 -5.60 -7.43 1.84
C SER A 4 -4.15 -6.99 2.02
N ILE A 5 -3.72 -6.90 3.28
CA ILE A 5 -2.33 -6.62 3.66
C ILE A 5 -1.85 -7.75 4.55
N GLY A 6 -0.64 -8.25 4.29
CA GLY A 6 -0.03 -9.35 5.02
C GLY A 6 1.48 -9.19 5.17
N LYS A 7 2.12 -10.16 5.83
CA LYS A 7 3.59 -10.24 6.02
C LYS A 7 4.22 -8.89 6.34
N THR A 8 3.75 -8.25 7.38
CA THR A 8 4.23 -6.93 7.78
C THR A 8 5.44 -7.08 8.71
N GLU A 9 6.53 -6.43 8.37
CA GLU A 9 7.71 -6.27 9.21
C GLU A 9 8.00 -4.80 9.45
N VAL A 10 8.39 -4.45 10.68
CA VAL A 10 8.68 -3.07 11.07
C VAL A 10 10.07 -3.01 11.67
N PHE A 11 10.90 -2.12 11.16
CA PHE A 11 12.30 -1.97 11.55
C PHE A 11 12.58 -0.59 12.12
N GLY A 12 13.56 -0.53 13.01
CA GLY A 12 14.18 0.72 13.46
C GLY A 12 13.33 1.59 14.39
N VAL A 13 12.20 1.12 14.92
CA VAL A 13 11.29 1.92 15.76
C VAL A 13 12.01 2.46 16.99
N ASP A 14 12.63 1.61 17.81
CA ASP A 14 13.32 2.02 19.04
C ASP A 14 14.48 2.97 18.72
N TYR A 15 15.22 2.67 17.65
CA TYR A 15 16.31 3.53 17.19
C TYR A 15 15.82 4.90 16.76
N ALA A 16 14.70 4.99 16.03
CA ALA A 16 14.09 6.24 15.61
C ALA A 16 13.56 7.05 16.80
N ILE A 17 12.92 6.39 17.78
CA ILE A 17 12.48 7.01 19.03
C ILE A 17 13.68 7.64 19.75
N LYS A 18 14.77 6.90 19.90
CA LYS A 18 15.99 7.41 20.52
C LYS A 18 16.58 8.59 19.76
N ALA A 19 16.64 8.47 18.41
CA ALA A 19 17.18 9.50 17.53
C ALA A 19 16.38 10.81 17.57
N SER A 20 15.08 10.78 17.89
CA SER A 20 14.24 11.99 18.04
C SER A 20 14.80 12.97 19.08
N GLY A 21 15.61 12.51 20.01
CA GLY A 21 16.26 13.33 21.05
C GLY A 21 17.62 13.91 20.65
N ASN A 22 18.21 13.52 19.52
CA ASN A 22 19.56 13.92 19.12
C ASN A 22 19.79 15.44 19.11
N PRO A 23 18.85 16.30 18.65
CA PRO A 23 19.05 17.75 18.65
C PRO A 23 19.33 18.35 20.02
N MET A 24 18.93 17.67 21.10
CA MET A 24 19.11 18.17 22.49
C MET A 24 20.24 17.44 23.24
N ARG A 25 21.05 16.65 22.56
CA ARG A 25 22.13 15.85 23.16
C ARG A 25 23.50 16.37 22.73
N THR A 26 24.43 16.33 23.68
CA THR A 26 25.86 16.61 23.45
C THR A 26 26.67 15.35 23.18
N THR A 27 26.07 14.17 23.44
CA THR A 27 26.69 12.85 23.22
C THR A 27 25.73 11.94 22.49
N PHE A 28 26.25 11.10 21.58
CA PHE A 28 25.48 10.05 20.94
C PHE A 28 25.42 8.82 21.86
N ASN A 29 24.28 8.63 22.50
CA ASN A 29 24.02 7.48 23.34
C ASN A 29 23.01 6.54 22.67
N ARG A 30 23.34 5.23 22.64
CA ARG A 30 22.51 4.16 22.07
C ARG A 30 21.92 3.25 23.14
N GLU A 31 21.73 3.77 24.35
CA GLU A 31 21.03 3.05 25.42
C GLU A 31 19.60 2.68 24.99
N GLU A 32 19.02 1.75 25.72
CA GLU A 32 17.61 1.37 25.54
C GLU A 32 16.69 2.58 25.67
N ILE A 33 15.54 2.55 24.98
CA ILE A 33 14.52 3.58 25.09
C ILE A 33 13.86 3.54 26.47
N ASP A 34 13.51 4.70 26.99
CA ASP A 34 12.72 4.87 28.20
C ASP A 34 11.38 5.58 27.92
N GLU A 35 10.54 5.69 28.95
CA GLU A 35 9.24 6.38 28.83
C GLU A 35 9.37 7.86 28.43
N LYS A 36 10.48 8.52 28.79
CA LYS A 36 10.71 9.93 28.41
C LYS A 36 11.04 10.04 26.93
N ASP A 37 11.82 9.09 26.42
CA ASP A 37 12.12 9.00 24.99
C ASP A 37 10.84 8.80 24.17
N LEU A 38 9.98 7.87 24.61
CA LEU A 38 8.71 7.57 23.94
C LEU A 38 7.76 8.78 23.97
N ARG A 39 7.61 9.42 25.13
CA ARG A 39 6.78 10.63 25.28
C ARG A 39 7.28 11.79 24.41
N ARG A 40 8.59 12.04 24.38
CA ARG A 40 9.19 13.06 23.51
C ARG A 40 8.93 12.75 22.05
N ALA A 41 9.16 11.51 21.63
CA ALA A 41 8.92 11.07 20.26
C ALA A 41 7.45 11.28 19.88
N GLY A 42 6.50 10.88 20.69
CA GLY A 42 5.07 11.10 20.44
C GLY A 42 4.71 12.58 20.27
N VAL A 43 5.24 13.47 21.13
CA VAL A 43 5.02 14.92 20.98
C VAL A 43 5.59 15.44 19.64
N LEU A 44 6.82 15.07 19.29
CA LEU A 44 7.45 15.50 18.05
C LEU A 44 6.77 14.91 16.82
N GLY A 45 6.37 13.64 16.87
CA GLY A 45 5.74 12.98 15.75
C GLY A 45 4.28 13.38 15.51
N SER A 46 3.59 13.93 16.54
CA SER A 46 2.23 14.48 16.41
C SER A 46 2.21 15.90 15.82
N CYS A 47 3.35 16.58 15.69
CA CYS A 47 3.43 17.88 15.05
C CYS A 47 2.93 17.83 13.61
N ARG A 48 2.50 18.97 13.10
CA ARG A 48 2.03 19.10 11.72
C ARG A 48 3.13 18.71 10.73
N GLY A 49 2.78 17.94 9.70
CA GLY A 49 3.70 17.61 8.61
C GLY A 49 4.28 18.87 7.95
N GLY A 50 5.59 18.84 7.67
CA GLY A 50 6.33 19.98 7.09
C GLY A 50 7.03 20.88 8.11
N GLU A 51 6.76 20.74 9.42
CA GLU A 51 7.48 21.47 10.48
C GLU A 51 8.86 20.85 10.78
N GLY A 52 9.15 19.66 10.26
CA GLY A 52 10.44 18.99 10.41
C GLY A 52 10.65 18.23 11.71
N HIS A 53 9.75 18.37 12.69
CA HIS A 53 9.86 17.72 13.99
C HIS A 53 9.63 16.21 13.93
N ASP A 54 8.83 15.75 12.96
CA ASP A 54 8.48 14.35 12.75
C ASP A 54 9.45 13.59 11.80
N ASN A 55 10.58 14.21 11.44
CA ASN A 55 11.56 13.60 10.51
C ASN A 55 12.13 12.26 11.01
N TYR A 56 12.21 12.05 12.32
CA TYR A 56 12.69 10.79 12.90
C TYR A 56 11.80 9.60 12.51
N LEU A 57 10.52 9.82 12.19
CA LEU A 57 9.57 8.79 11.74
C LEU A 57 10.01 8.12 10.43
N LYS A 58 10.89 8.73 9.65
CA LYS A 58 11.54 8.11 8.48
C LYS A 58 12.40 6.90 8.85
N GLY A 59 12.89 6.86 10.08
CA GLY A 59 13.67 5.74 10.62
C GLY A 59 12.80 4.53 11.02
N CYS A 60 11.48 4.66 11.11
CA CYS A 60 10.55 3.57 11.32
C CYS A 60 10.15 3.00 9.96
N VAL A 61 10.89 2.04 9.45
CA VAL A 61 10.68 1.44 8.11
C VAL A 61 9.70 0.29 8.21
N VAL A 62 8.80 0.19 7.23
CA VAL A 62 7.78 -0.86 7.16
C VAL A 62 7.87 -1.57 5.81
N GLU A 63 8.02 -2.88 5.84
CA GLU A 63 7.92 -3.77 4.68
C GLU A 63 6.67 -4.64 4.81
N PHE A 64 5.91 -4.79 3.73
CA PHE A 64 4.66 -5.55 3.77
C PHE A 64 4.22 -6.00 2.38
N ASP A 65 3.46 -7.10 2.34
CA ASP A 65 2.77 -7.54 1.12
C ASP A 65 1.36 -6.94 1.08
N ILE A 66 0.91 -6.56 -0.10
CA ILE A 66 -0.43 -6.01 -0.32
C ILE A 66 -1.02 -6.54 -1.61
N ILE A 67 -2.31 -6.87 -1.59
CA ILE A 67 -3.13 -7.14 -2.77
C ILE A 67 -4.16 -6.02 -2.88
N ALA A 68 -4.17 -5.32 -4.02
CA ALA A 68 -5.07 -4.20 -4.22
C ALA A 68 -5.54 -4.07 -5.68
N PRO A 69 -6.74 -3.52 -5.94
CA PRO A 69 -7.24 -3.30 -7.29
C PRO A 69 -6.51 -2.14 -7.99
N LEU A 70 -6.47 -2.16 -9.32
CA LEU A 70 -5.77 -1.16 -10.12
C LEU A 70 -6.24 0.27 -9.84
N TYR A 71 -7.51 0.50 -9.54
CA TYR A 71 -8.00 1.83 -9.19
C TYR A 71 -7.42 2.35 -7.88
N TRP A 72 -7.10 1.47 -6.92
CA TRP A 72 -6.42 1.85 -5.68
C TRP A 72 -4.94 2.18 -5.95
N TRP A 73 -4.25 1.36 -6.75
CA TRP A 73 -2.85 1.57 -7.12
C TRP A 73 -2.61 2.93 -7.77
N LYS A 74 -3.51 3.40 -8.65
CA LYS A 74 -3.43 4.74 -9.26
C LYS A 74 -3.37 5.88 -8.25
N GLN A 75 -3.93 5.68 -7.06
CA GLN A 75 -3.89 6.67 -5.98
C GLN A 75 -2.66 6.45 -5.09
N ALA A 76 -2.31 5.21 -4.79
CA ALA A 76 -1.18 4.84 -3.95
C ALA A 76 0.17 5.23 -4.58
N GLN A 77 0.32 5.06 -5.89
CA GLN A 77 1.54 5.42 -6.64
C GLN A 77 1.89 6.92 -6.62
N ARG A 78 1.03 7.77 -6.11
CA ARG A 78 1.30 9.22 -5.98
C ARG A 78 2.07 9.58 -4.71
N TYR A 79 2.24 8.62 -3.80
CA TYR A 79 2.97 8.82 -2.57
C TYR A 79 4.46 8.58 -2.78
N HIS A 80 5.30 9.50 -2.31
CA HIS A 80 6.71 9.55 -2.68
C HIS A 80 7.56 8.44 -2.02
N TRP A 81 7.24 8.11 -0.76
CA TRP A 81 7.96 7.09 0.03
C TRP A 81 7.13 5.82 0.22
N PHE A 82 6.39 5.43 -0.81
CA PHE A 82 5.58 4.23 -0.87
C PHE A 82 6.04 3.40 -2.08
N ASP A 83 7.18 2.74 -1.90
CA ASP A 83 7.96 2.18 -2.99
C ASP A 83 7.71 0.69 -3.17
N TYR A 84 7.71 0.25 -4.42
CA TYR A 84 7.67 -1.16 -4.78
C TYR A 84 9.03 -1.80 -4.54
N VAL A 85 9.08 -2.88 -3.73
CA VAL A 85 10.18 -3.83 -3.73
C VAL A 85 10.03 -4.73 -4.95
N SER A 86 8.82 -5.27 -5.17
CA SER A 86 8.45 -6.05 -6.36
C SER A 86 6.94 -6.15 -6.49
N SER A 87 6.42 -6.43 -7.69
CA SER A 87 4.99 -6.61 -7.91
C SER A 87 4.70 -7.68 -8.96
N GLN A 88 3.48 -8.22 -8.91
CA GLN A 88 2.95 -9.03 -10.01
C GLN A 88 2.85 -8.20 -11.29
N SER A 89 3.10 -8.82 -12.43
CA SER A 89 3.09 -8.15 -13.73
C SER A 89 1.95 -8.65 -14.60
N THR A 90 1.09 -7.75 -15.05
CA THR A 90 0.09 -8.07 -16.09
C THR A 90 0.76 -8.44 -17.40
N MET A 91 1.89 -7.81 -17.74
CA MET A 91 2.60 -8.10 -19.01
C MET A 91 3.08 -9.55 -19.10
N HIS A 92 3.54 -10.13 -18.00
CA HIS A 92 4.11 -11.48 -17.96
C HIS A 92 3.12 -12.55 -17.51
N CYS A 93 2.09 -12.18 -16.75
CA CYS A 93 1.25 -13.15 -16.07
C CYS A 93 -0.23 -13.07 -16.43
N LEU A 94 -0.69 -12.08 -17.23
CA LEU A 94 -2.12 -11.88 -17.48
C LEU A 94 -2.82 -13.13 -18.03
N LEU A 95 -2.17 -13.84 -18.95
CA LEU A 95 -2.68 -15.09 -19.51
C LEU A 95 -2.76 -16.25 -18.53
N LYS A 96 -1.97 -16.19 -17.45
CA LYS A 96 -1.92 -17.23 -16.39
C LYS A 96 -2.96 -17.00 -15.30
N PHE A 97 -3.43 -15.76 -15.10
CA PHE A 97 -4.44 -15.45 -14.12
C PHE A 97 -5.81 -16.00 -14.55
N ASP A 98 -6.58 -16.46 -13.58
CA ASP A 98 -8.03 -16.53 -13.71
C ASP A 98 -8.60 -15.12 -13.49
N ILE A 99 -8.80 -14.38 -14.59
CA ILE A 99 -9.12 -12.95 -14.54
C ILE A 99 -10.40 -12.66 -13.74
N PRO A 100 -11.50 -13.43 -13.88
CA PRO A 100 -12.70 -13.22 -13.08
C PRO A 100 -12.45 -13.32 -11.57
N SER A 101 -11.72 -14.32 -11.11
CA SER A 101 -11.42 -14.49 -9.67
C SER A 101 -10.42 -13.48 -9.14
N GLN A 102 -9.63 -12.87 -10.02
CA GLN A 102 -8.64 -11.84 -9.68
C GLN A 102 -9.26 -10.44 -9.54
N CYS A 103 -10.51 -10.26 -9.96
CA CYS A 103 -11.20 -8.98 -9.82
C CYS A 103 -11.96 -8.88 -8.49
N VAL A 104 -12.17 -7.64 -8.04
CA VAL A 104 -13.09 -7.36 -6.92
C VAL A 104 -14.53 -7.73 -7.31
N LYS A 105 -15.35 -8.09 -6.32
CA LYS A 105 -16.72 -8.57 -6.50
C LYS A 105 -17.65 -7.55 -7.19
N GLU A 106 -17.33 -6.26 -7.08
CA GLU A 106 -18.07 -5.15 -7.68
C GLU A 106 -17.82 -5.02 -9.20
N THR A 107 -16.86 -5.79 -9.75
CA THR A 107 -16.59 -5.75 -11.20
C THR A 107 -17.80 -6.32 -11.95
N ASN A 108 -18.30 -5.57 -12.96
CA ASN A 108 -19.47 -5.96 -13.74
C ASN A 108 -19.26 -7.31 -14.43
N LYS A 109 -20.23 -8.21 -14.30
CA LYS A 109 -20.15 -9.58 -14.86
C LYS A 109 -20.05 -9.62 -16.38
N GLU A 110 -20.67 -8.67 -17.10
CA GLU A 110 -20.58 -8.58 -18.55
C GLU A 110 -19.15 -8.23 -18.99
N VAL A 111 -18.50 -7.29 -18.25
CA VAL A 111 -17.07 -6.97 -18.48
C VAL A 111 -16.20 -8.20 -18.28
N LEU A 112 -16.42 -8.97 -17.21
CA LEU A 112 -15.69 -10.21 -16.97
C LEU A 112 -15.91 -11.25 -18.08
N SER A 113 -17.15 -11.37 -18.58
CA SER A 113 -17.48 -12.27 -19.69
C SER A 113 -16.74 -11.87 -21.00
N ILE A 114 -16.71 -10.58 -21.30
CA ILE A 114 -16.01 -10.05 -22.49
C ILE A 114 -14.51 -10.37 -22.40
N ILE A 115 -13.89 -10.15 -21.26
CA ILE A 115 -12.45 -10.39 -21.08
C ILE A 115 -12.13 -11.88 -21.15
N SER A 116 -12.96 -12.74 -20.56
CA SER A 116 -12.81 -14.18 -20.68
C SER A 116 -12.86 -14.62 -22.14
N LYS A 117 -13.82 -14.08 -22.92
CA LYS A 117 -13.93 -14.34 -24.36
C LYS A 117 -12.67 -13.90 -25.12
N ILE A 118 -12.13 -12.71 -24.85
CA ILE A 118 -10.88 -12.23 -25.49
C ILE A 118 -9.73 -13.18 -25.18
N LYS A 119 -9.64 -13.68 -23.93
CA LYS A 119 -8.61 -14.66 -23.53
C LYS A 119 -8.78 -16.00 -24.26
N ASP A 120 -10.02 -16.48 -24.40
CA ASP A 120 -10.31 -17.73 -25.13
C ASP A 120 -9.98 -17.59 -26.61
N GLU A 121 -10.30 -16.45 -27.23
CA GLU A 121 -9.94 -16.13 -28.61
C GLU A 121 -8.42 -16.08 -28.78
N TYR A 122 -7.67 -15.51 -27.83
CA TYR A 122 -6.20 -15.56 -27.82
C TYR A 122 -5.67 -16.99 -27.83
N ASN A 123 -6.23 -17.85 -26.98
CA ASN A 123 -5.82 -19.24 -26.86
C ASN A 123 -6.13 -20.07 -28.12
N ALA A 124 -7.16 -19.69 -28.87
CA ALA A 124 -7.54 -20.36 -30.12
C ALA A 124 -6.66 -19.98 -31.34
N ILE A 125 -5.88 -18.90 -31.25
CA ILE A 125 -4.96 -18.49 -32.35
C ILE A 125 -3.77 -19.46 -32.41
N SER A 126 -3.39 -19.87 -33.61
CA SER A 126 -2.20 -20.72 -33.83
C SER A 126 -0.93 -20.06 -33.28
N GLU A 127 -0.03 -20.86 -32.70
CA GLU A 127 1.28 -20.39 -32.24
C GLU A 127 2.16 -19.84 -33.39
N ASP A 128 1.90 -20.26 -34.62
CA ASP A 128 2.61 -19.79 -35.81
C ASP A 128 2.18 -18.39 -36.27
N ASP A 129 0.94 -17.97 -35.92
CA ASP A 129 0.42 -16.63 -36.22
C ASP A 129 0.77 -15.61 -35.12
N LYS A 130 2.05 -15.24 -35.09
CA LYS A 130 2.61 -14.34 -34.07
C LYS A 130 1.97 -12.96 -34.09
N GLU A 131 1.58 -12.46 -35.28
CA GLU A 131 0.98 -11.14 -35.42
C GLU A 131 -0.43 -11.13 -34.84
N ALA A 132 -1.29 -12.08 -35.18
CA ALA A 132 -2.62 -12.21 -34.62
C ALA A 132 -2.57 -12.41 -33.09
N LYS A 133 -1.66 -13.27 -32.60
CA LYS A 133 -1.44 -13.44 -31.15
C LYS A 133 -1.04 -12.15 -30.45
N TYR A 134 -0.11 -11.41 -31.01
CA TYR A 134 0.33 -10.15 -30.43
C TYR A 134 -0.80 -9.12 -30.37
N ASN A 135 -1.57 -8.99 -31.45
CA ASN A 135 -2.71 -8.07 -31.52
C ASN A 135 -3.79 -8.44 -30.50
N LYS A 136 -4.13 -9.73 -30.39
CA LYS A 136 -5.13 -10.21 -29.41
C LYS A 136 -4.64 -10.07 -27.96
N TRP A 137 -3.35 -10.32 -27.72
CA TRP A 137 -2.74 -10.05 -26.40
C TRP A 137 -2.82 -8.56 -26.02
N ARG A 138 -2.57 -7.64 -26.97
CA ARG A 138 -2.71 -6.20 -26.73
C ARG A 138 -4.15 -5.81 -26.43
N GLU A 139 -5.12 -6.39 -27.13
CA GLU A 139 -6.54 -6.20 -26.83
C GLU A 139 -6.86 -6.64 -25.41
N LEU A 140 -6.41 -7.83 -25.01
CA LEU A 140 -6.60 -8.34 -23.64
C LEU A 140 -5.99 -7.40 -22.59
N VAL A 141 -4.75 -6.97 -22.76
CA VAL A 141 -4.06 -6.04 -21.83
C VAL A 141 -4.81 -4.72 -21.71
N ALA A 142 -5.26 -4.16 -22.83
CA ALA A 142 -6.01 -2.89 -22.85
C ALA A 142 -7.40 -3.00 -22.23
N SER A 143 -7.95 -4.20 -22.15
CA SER A 143 -9.31 -4.48 -21.67
C SER A 143 -9.37 -4.85 -20.18
N VAL A 144 -8.21 -4.96 -19.48
CA VAL A 144 -8.19 -5.30 -18.06
C VAL A 144 -8.97 -4.27 -17.23
N PRO A 145 -9.99 -4.69 -16.43
CA PRO A 145 -10.79 -3.75 -15.68
C PRO A 145 -10.01 -3.16 -14.50
N CYS A 146 -10.35 -1.94 -14.12
CA CYS A 146 -9.73 -1.29 -12.96
C CYS A 146 -9.95 -2.04 -11.62
N GLY A 147 -10.92 -2.95 -11.57
CA GLY A 147 -11.16 -3.83 -10.42
C GLY A 147 -10.25 -5.06 -10.36
N PHE A 148 -9.36 -5.26 -11.34
CA PHE A 148 -8.37 -6.34 -11.33
C PHE A 148 -7.32 -6.07 -10.24
N CYS A 149 -7.08 -7.07 -9.37
CA CYS A 149 -6.16 -6.95 -8.25
C CYS A 149 -4.77 -7.46 -8.61
N LEU A 150 -3.75 -6.76 -8.15
CA LEU A 150 -2.35 -7.17 -8.21
C LEU A 150 -1.73 -7.16 -6.81
N GLY A 151 -0.89 -8.14 -6.56
CA GLY A 151 -0.06 -8.20 -5.37
C GLY A 151 1.27 -7.49 -5.56
N ALA A 152 1.75 -6.85 -4.49
CA ALA A 152 3.07 -6.26 -4.43
C ALA A 152 3.68 -6.38 -3.03
N THR A 153 4.99 -6.46 -2.96
CA THR A 153 5.77 -6.20 -1.75
C THR A 153 6.20 -4.75 -1.77
N MET A 154 5.89 -4.03 -0.71
CA MET A 154 6.10 -2.60 -0.58
C MET A 154 7.07 -2.28 0.56
N VAL A 155 7.75 -1.14 0.46
CA VAL A 155 8.50 -0.53 1.55
C VAL A 155 8.07 0.91 1.73
N THR A 156 7.93 1.33 2.98
CA THR A 156 7.54 2.69 3.37
C THR A 156 8.07 3.05 4.75
N ASN A 157 7.66 4.17 5.32
CA ASN A 157 8.01 4.58 6.68
C ASN A 157 6.83 5.27 7.39
N TYR A 158 6.95 5.44 8.70
CA TYR A 158 5.86 6.02 9.50
C TYR A 158 5.52 7.47 9.13
N GLN A 159 6.46 8.26 8.62
CA GLN A 159 6.16 9.62 8.20
C GLN A 159 5.23 9.63 6.98
N GLU A 160 5.50 8.77 5.99
CA GLU A 160 4.64 8.61 4.83
C GLU A 160 3.27 8.02 5.22
N LEU A 161 3.28 6.96 6.05
CA LEU A 161 2.03 6.37 6.54
C LEU A 161 1.17 7.36 7.32
N LYS A 162 1.76 8.24 8.13
CA LYS A 162 1.06 9.35 8.80
C LYS A 162 0.38 10.27 7.78
N THR A 163 1.09 10.65 6.72
CA THR A 163 0.56 11.49 5.64
C THR A 163 -0.60 10.80 4.93
N MET A 164 -0.41 9.53 4.55
CA MET A 164 -1.45 8.72 3.91
C MET A 164 -2.67 8.58 4.80
N TYR A 165 -2.48 8.28 6.08
CA TYR A 165 -3.56 8.12 7.06
C TYR A 165 -4.43 9.37 7.16
N HIS A 166 -3.84 10.55 7.33
CA HIS A 166 -4.57 11.82 7.37
C HIS A 166 -5.38 12.09 6.11
N GLN A 167 -4.85 11.75 4.95
CA GLN A 167 -5.51 11.99 3.67
C GLN A 167 -6.58 10.95 3.34
N ARG A 168 -6.52 9.75 3.91
CA ARG A 168 -7.30 8.58 3.49
C ARG A 168 -8.31 8.06 4.50
N LYS A 169 -8.20 8.41 5.78
CA LYS A 169 -9.10 7.89 6.83
C LYS A 169 -10.59 8.14 6.60
N PHE A 170 -10.95 9.13 5.77
CA PHE A 170 -12.34 9.44 5.38
C PHE A 170 -12.58 9.31 3.88
N HIS A 171 -11.75 8.53 3.20
CA HIS A 171 -11.86 8.33 1.77
C HIS A 171 -13.10 7.49 1.41
N LYS A 172 -13.65 7.69 0.18
CA LYS A 172 -14.84 6.94 -0.28
C LYS A 172 -14.57 5.45 -0.52
N LEU A 173 -13.33 5.07 -0.85
CA LEU A 173 -12.96 3.67 -1.09
C LEU A 173 -12.68 2.96 0.23
N VAL A 174 -13.36 1.83 0.45
CA VAL A 174 -13.23 1.02 1.67
C VAL A 174 -11.81 0.47 1.86
N GLU A 175 -11.10 0.22 0.79
CA GLU A 175 -9.71 -0.25 0.81
C GLU A 175 -8.78 0.72 1.56
N TRP A 176 -9.03 2.03 1.47
CA TRP A 176 -8.29 3.01 2.26
C TRP A 176 -8.63 2.94 3.76
N HIS A 177 -9.85 2.59 4.11
CA HIS A 177 -10.21 2.38 5.52
C HIS A 177 -9.51 1.14 6.08
N GLU A 178 -9.47 0.04 5.30
CA GLU A 178 -8.73 -1.17 5.69
C GLU A 178 -7.21 -0.90 5.79
N PHE A 179 -6.66 -0.09 4.88
CA PHE A 179 -5.28 0.37 4.96
C PHE A 179 -5.00 1.17 6.25
N CYS A 180 -5.88 2.11 6.61
CA CYS A 180 -5.73 2.87 7.86
C CYS A 180 -5.87 1.98 9.10
N LYS A 181 -6.81 1.02 9.10
CA LYS A 181 -6.93 0.03 10.19
C LYS A 181 -5.66 -0.83 10.33
N TRP A 182 -5.05 -1.20 9.21
CA TRP A 182 -3.76 -1.89 9.25
C TRP A 182 -2.68 -1.00 9.87
N CYS A 183 -2.60 0.28 9.54
CA CYS A 183 -1.68 1.21 10.20
C CYS A 183 -1.86 1.23 11.71
N ASP A 184 -3.11 1.14 12.21
CA ASP A 184 -3.41 1.11 13.66
C ASP A 184 -2.80 -0.11 14.37
N THR A 185 -2.44 -1.17 13.63
CA THR A 185 -1.82 -2.39 14.19
C THR A 185 -0.30 -2.34 14.27
N LEU A 186 0.33 -1.33 13.67
CA LEU A 186 1.77 -1.21 13.64
C LEU A 186 2.34 -0.77 15.02
N PRO A 187 3.52 -1.29 15.41
CA PRO A 187 4.12 -0.97 16.71
C PRO A 187 4.24 0.54 16.95
N HIS A 188 3.66 1.03 18.04
CA HIS A 188 3.69 2.44 18.45
C HIS A 188 3.19 3.46 17.41
N PHE A 189 2.57 3.03 16.29
CA PHE A 189 2.21 3.94 15.21
C PHE A 189 1.31 5.09 15.67
N LEU A 190 0.21 4.78 16.37
CA LEU A 190 -0.73 5.80 16.87
C LEU A 190 -0.06 6.76 17.86
N GLU A 191 0.74 6.20 18.77
CA GLU A 191 1.43 6.97 19.81
C GLU A 191 2.48 7.91 19.21
N LEU A 192 3.25 7.43 18.23
CA LEU A 192 4.31 8.21 17.60
C LEU A 192 3.81 9.22 16.58
N THR A 193 2.68 8.98 15.93
CA THR A 193 2.17 9.85 14.87
C THR A 193 1.08 10.81 15.33
N GLY A 194 0.46 10.55 16.48
CA GLY A 194 -0.65 11.32 17.01
C GLY A 194 -1.92 11.25 16.15
N VAL A 195 -2.03 10.26 15.25
CA VAL A 195 -3.26 10.06 14.47
C VAL A 195 -4.32 9.37 15.33
N ASP A 196 -5.57 9.82 15.21
CA ASP A 196 -6.70 9.18 15.89
C ASP A 196 -7.10 7.90 15.17
N LYS A 197 -7.40 6.85 15.94
CA LYS A 197 -7.96 5.60 15.38
C LYS A 197 -9.15 5.88 14.47
N VAL A 198 -9.22 5.14 13.36
CA VAL A 198 -10.40 5.15 12.49
C VAL A 198 -11.58 4.56 13.25
N THR A 199 -12.44 5.41 13.79
CA THR A 199 -13.80 4.99 14.12
C THR A 199 -14.57 4.92 12.80
N VAL A 200 -14.90 3.71 12.37
CA VAL A 200 -15.76 3.49 11.21
C VAL A 200 -17.12 4.12 11.52
N LYS A 201 -17.31 5.38 11.14
CA LYS A 201 -18.66 5.88 10.92
C LYS A 201 -19.10 5.23 9.64
N GLU A 202 -20.14 4.39 9.73
CA GLU A 202 -20.79 3.80 8.56
C GLU A 202 -20.97 4.90 7.51
N VAL A 203 -20.34 4.67 6.36
CA VAL A 203 -20.54 5.55 5.20
C VAL A 203 -21.97 5.33 4.76
N LYS A 204 -22.83 6.31 5.08
CA LYS A 204 -24.19 6.36 4.56
C LYS A 204 -24.17 6.68 3.06
#